data_ce7fbba73c387219b5b31a14b4fa1249
#
_entry.id   ce7fbba73c387219b5b31a14b4fa1249
#
_cell.length_a   1.000
_cell.length_b   1.000
_cell.length_c   1.000
_cell.angle_alpha   90.00
_cell.angle_beta   90.00
_cell.angle_gamma   90.00
#
_symmetry.space_group_name_H-M   'P 1'
#
loop_
_entity.id
_entity.type
_entity.pdbx_description
1 polymer ?
#
loop_
_entity_poly.entity_id
_entity_poly.type
_entity_poly.pdbx_seq_one_letter_code
_entity_poly.pdbx_strand_id
1 'polypeptide(L)'
;EGLFSTPGGAKIFLEMSTISPAHLAHLQTQAGTRLLIDAPVSGATQAAKDAMLMIMAGANEAQIAPIAPLFNAMGKQTFALGRQGAGSIMKLAINAVIHGLNQSASEALNLAVAGGIDLPLAYDALEASAACAPMLSYRRNLYLDEANQEVSFTVALAEKDMRLATEL
;
A
#
# COMPACT_ATOMS: atom_id res chain seq x y z
N GLU A 1 -16.38 14.01 -19.33
CA GLU A 1 -17.26 12.86 -19.00
C GLU A 1 -16.49 11.89 -18.11
N GLY A 2 -17.05 11.46 -17.00
CA GLY A 2 -16.43 10.56 -16.05
C GLY A 2 -17.46 9.69 -15.33
N LEU A 3 -16.99 8.78 -14.48
CA LEU A 3 -17.85 7.85 -13.73
C LEU A 3 -18.96 8.54 -12.94
N PHE A 4 -18.71 9.76 -12.45
CA PHE A 4 -19.66 10.53 -11.66
C PHE A 4 -20.74 11.24 -12.50
N SER A 5 -20.58 11.37 -13.81
CA SER A 5 -21.55 12.06 -14.67
C SER A 5 -22.66 11.14 -15.22
N THR A 6 -22.56 9.83 -14.99
CA THR A 6 -23.55 8.87 -15.53
C THR A 6 -24.83 8.87 -14.69
N PRO A 7 -25.99 9.25 -15.25
CA PRO A 7 -27.28 9.15 -14.55
C PRO A 7 -27.63 7.70 -14.19
N GLY A 8 -28.16 7.48 -12.99
CA GLY A 8 -28.55 6.14 -12.52
C GLY A 8 -27.39 5.17 -12.26
N GLY A 9 -26.13 5.65 -12.28
CA GLY A 9 -24.93 4.85 -12.04
C GLY A 9 -24.77 4.36 -10.60
N ALA A 10 -23.58 3.86 -10.27
CA ALA A 10 -23.25 3.33 -8.95
C ALA A 10 -23.54 4.33 -7.82
N LYS A 11 -24.04 3.83 -6.71
CA LYS A 11 -24.33 4.62 -5.49
C LYS A 11 -23.11 4.73 -4.59
N ILE A 12 -22.19 3.77 -4.67
CA ILE A 12 -20.96 3.68 -3.88
C ILE A 12 -19.80 3.58 -4.84
N PHE A 13 -18.78 4.39 -4.61
CA PHE A 13 -17.51 4.37 -5.33
C PHE A 13 -16.38 4.02 -4.37
N LEU A 14 -15.46 3.20 -4.84
CA LEU A 14 -14.26 2.81 -4.09
C LEU A 14 -13.04 3.38 -4.80
N GLU A 15 -12.31 4.25 -4.11
CA GLU A 15 -11.01 4.72 -4.56
C GLU A 15 -9.93 3.85 -3.89
N MET A 16 -9.34 2.97 -4.65
CA MET A 16 -8.38 1.98 -4.13
C MET A 16 -6.92 2.33 -4.44
N SER A 17 -6.69 3.44 -5.14
CA SER A 17 -5.34 3.95 -5.42
C SER A 17 -4.73 4.63 -4.20
N THR A 18 -3.40 4.81 -4.21
CA THR A 18 -2.71 5.66 -3.24
C THR A 18 -2.76 7.11 -3.73
N ILE A 19 -3.64 7.89 -3.12
CA ILE A 19 -3.86 9.32 -3.40
C ILE A 19 -3.82 10.14 -2.11
N SER A 20 -3.70 11.48 -2.23
CA SER A 20 -3.78 12.37 -1.07
C SER A 20 -5.22 12.51 -0.57
N PRO A 21 -5.42 12.76 0.74
CA PRO A 21 -6.73 13.12 1.27
C PRO A 21 -7.34 14.36 0.60
N ALA A 22 -6.53 15.32 0.19
CA ALA A 22 -6.98 16.50 -0.54
C ALA A 22 -7.56 16.13 -1.91
N HIS A 23 -6.91 15.24 -2.66
CA HIS A 23 -7.44 14.73 -3.92
C HIS A 23 -8.73 13.94 -3.72
N LEU A 24 -8.81 13.13 -2.68
CA LEU A 24 -10.03 12.41 -2.31
C LEU A 24 -11.20 13.36 -2.03
N ALA A 25 -10.97 14.45 -1.29
CA ALA A 25 -11.98 15.47 -1.02
C ALA A 25 -12.48 16.13 -2.32
N HIS A 26 -11.58 16.38 -3.27
CA HIS A 26 -11.96 16.87 -4.60
C HIS A 26 -12.84 15.87 -5.36
N LEU A 27 -12.48 14.57 -5.34
CA LEU A 27 -13.32 13.51 -5.94
C LEU A 27 -14.71 13.42 -5.28
N GLN A 28 -14.80 13.58 -3.95
CA GLN A 28 -16.07 13.61 -3.24
C GLN A 28 -16.95 14.78 -3.70
N THR A 29 -16.38 15.95 -3.95
CA THR A 29 -17.12 17.09 -4.49
C THR A 29 -17.75 16.74 -5.85
N GLN A 30 -17.03 16.00 -6.70
CA GLN A 30 -17.55 15.53 -7.99
C GLN A 30 -18.60 14.40 -7.84
N ALA A 31 -18.42 13.53 -6.86
CA ALA A 31 -19.36 12.45 -6.56
C ALA A 31 -20.69 12.97 -6.00
N GLY A 32 -20.72 14.20 -5.45
CA GLY A 32 -21.90 14.83 -4.88
C GLY A 32 -22.41 14.07 -3.65
N THR A 33 -23.65 13.65 -3.67
CA THR A 33 -24.31 12.92 -2.55
C THR A 33 -24.01 11.42 -2.54
N ARG A 34 -23.27 10.90 -3.54
CA ARG A 34 -22.90 9.49 -3.61
C ARG A 34 -21.77 9.19 -2.64
N LEU A 35 -21.77 8.01 -2.07
CA LEU A 35 -20.73 7.59 -1.11
C LEU A 35 -19.45 7.25 -1.87
N LEU A 36 -18.38 7.98 -1.55
CA LEU A 36 -17.02 7.67 -1.99
C LEU A 36 -16.21 7.19 -0.78
N ILE A 37 -15.69 5.98 -0.85
CA ILE A 37 -14.85 5.37 0.18
C ILE A 37 -13.43 5.22 -0.38
N ASP A 38 -12.45 5.77 0.30
CA ASP A 38 -11.05 5.45 0.05
C ASP A 38 -10.72 4.10 0.69
N ALA A 39 -10.27 3.17 -0.12
CA ALA A 39 -10.01 1.81 0.30
C ALA A 39 -8.67 1.28 -0.28
N PRO A 40 -7.55 2.00 -0.10
CA PRO A 40 -6.27 1.54 -0.58
C PRO A 40 -5.88 0.21 0.04
N VAL A 41 -4.98 -0.50 -0.66
CA VAL A 41 -4.64 -1.88 -0.35
C VAL A 41 -3.16 -2.07 -0.07
N SER A 42 -2.83 -3.15 0.63
CA SER A 42 -1.47 -3.65 0.81
C SER A 42 -1.42 -5.15 0.52
N GLY A 43 -0.31 -5.62 -0.09
CA GLY A 43 -0.11 -7.03 -0.44
C GLY A 43 0.55 -7.27 -1.81
N ALA A 44 0.76 -6.21 -2.59
CA ALA A 44 1.31 -6.28 -3.94
C ALA A 44 0.52 -7.18 -4.91
N THR A 45 1.09 -7.47 -6.07
CA THR A 45 0.40 -8.19 -7.17
C THR A 45 0.02 -9.62 -6.80
N GLN A 46 0.86 -10.32 -6.05
CA GLN A 46 0.57 -11.71 -5.66
C GLN A 46 -0.63 -11.78 -4.71
N ALA A 47 -0.67 -10.96 -3.67
CA ALA A 47 -1.81 -10.92 -2.76
C ALA A 47 -3.12 -10.50 -3.46
N ALA A 48 -3.02 -9.68 -4.50
CA ALA A 48 -4.19 -9.33 -5.31
C ALA A 48 -4.73 -10.52 -6.10
N LYS A 49 -3.83 -11.32 -6.72
CA LYS A 49 -4.19 -12.54 -7.45
C LYS A 49 -4.83 -13.59 -6.54
N ASP A 50 -4.35 -13.69 -5.31
CA ASP A 50 -4.75 -14.72 -4.34
C ASP A 50 -5.93 -14.26 -3.46
N ALA A 51 -6.52 -13.08 -3.71
CA ALA A 51 -7.56 -12.48 -2.87
C ALA A 51 -7.13 -12.31 -1.39
N MET A 52 -5.87 -12.00 -1.17
CA MET A 52 -5.24 -11.89 0.16
C MET A 52 -4.84 -10.46 0.52
N LEU A 53 -5.43 -9.46 -0.13
CA LEU A 53 -5.15 -8.05 0.16
C LEU A 53 -5.55 -7.68 1.59
N MET A 54 -4.79 -6.77 2.18
CA MET A 54 -5.22 -5.99 3.33
C MET A 54 -5.84 -4.68 2.81
N ILE A 55 -7.09 -4.42 3.17
CA ILE A 55 -7.87 -3.26 2.69
C ILE A 55 -8.01 -2.26 3.83
N MET A 56 -7.71 -0.99 3.58
CA MET A 56 -7.78 0.09 4.55
C MET A 56 -8.94 1.02 4.16
N ALA A 57 -10.15 0.73 4.64
CA ALA A 57 -11.33 1.49 4.28
C ALA A 57 -11.51 2.74 5.16
N GLY A 58 -11.48 3.92 4.56
CA GLY A 58 -11.79 5.20 5.19
C GLY A 58 -13.30 5.37 5.38
N ALA A 59 -13.91 4.45 6.11
CA ALA A 59 -15.34 4.38 6.39
C ALA A 59 -15.59 3.64 7.72
N ASN A 60 -16.77 3.82 8.28
CA ASN A 60 -17.22 3.04 9.45
C ASN A 60 -17.84 1.71 9.03
N GLU A 61 -18.05 0.82 10.00
CA GLU A 61 -18.61 -0.52 9.79
C GLU A 61 -19.98 -0.49 9.07
N ALA A 62 -20.84 0.45 9.39
CA ALA A 62 -22.18 0.55 8.78
C ALA A 62 -22.08 0.92 7.28
N GLN A 63 -21.09 1.72 6.89
CA GLN A 63 -20.83 2.07 5.50
C GLN A 63 -20.20 0.92 4.72
N ILE A 64 -19.39 0.09 5.39
CA ILE A 64 -18.73 -1.08 4.80
C ILE A 64 -19.68 -2.26 4.64
N ALA A 65 -20.61 -2.45 5.56
CA ALA A 65 -21.50 -3.63 5.59
C ALA A 65 -22.16 -3.95 4.24
N PRO A 66 -22.70 -3.00 3.47
CA PRO A 66 -23.32 -3.29 2.17
C PRO A 66 -22.34 -3.79 1.10
N ILE A 67 -21.05 -3.50 1.24
CA ILE A 67 -20.00 -3.82 0.28
C ILE A 67 -19.00 -4.86 0.83
N ALA A 68 -19.22 -5.36 2.02
CA ALA A 68 -18.36 -6.39 2.64
C ALA A 68 -18.15 -7.62 1.75
N PRO A 69 -19.15 -8.14 1.00
CA PRO A 69 -18.92 -9.26 0.08
C PRO A 69 -17.88 -8.94 -1.00
N LEU A 70 -17.82 -7.68 -1.49
CA LEU A 70 -16.81 -7.25 -2.46
C LEU A 70 -15.42 -7.25 -1.84
N PHE A 71 -15.27 -6.66 -0.64
CA PHE A 71 -13.99 -6.65 0.07
C PHE A 71 -13.50 -8.06 0.42
N ASN A 72 -14.40 -8.94 0.86
CA ASN A 72 -14.08 -10.33 1.16
C ASN A 72 -13.65 -11.14 -0.08
N ALA A 73 -14.11 -10.75 -1.27
CA ALA A 73 -13.69 -11.37 -2.53
C ALA A 73 -12.29 -10.90 -3.00
N MET A 74 -11.77 -9.81 -2.46
CA MET A 74 -10.47 -9.23 -2.85
C MET A 74 -9.40 -9.38 -1.78
N GLY A 75 -9.77 -9.48 -0.51
CA GLY A 75 -8.83 -9.40 0.59
C GLY A 75 -9.12 -10.34 1.74
N LYS A 76 -8.06 -10.66 2.46
CA LYS A 76 -8.14 -11.46 3.69
C LYS A 76 -8.61 -10.66 4.91
N GLN A 77 -8.48 -9.33 4.86
CA GLN A 77 -8.79 -8.47 5.99
C GLN A 77 -9.11 -7.05 5.53
N THR A 78 -10.18 -6.48 6.09
CA THR A 78 -10.56 -5.07 5.91
C THR A 78 -10.55 -4.36 7.26
N PHE A 79 -9.91 -3.19 7.32
CA PHE A 79 -9.94 -2.31 8.48
C PHE A 79 -10.90 -1.15 8.22
N ALA A 80 -11.91 -1.01 9.06
CA ALA A 80 -12.81 0.13 9.09
C ALA A 80 -12.13 1.27 9.88
N LEU A 81 -11.62 2.28 9.18
CA LEU A 81 -10.85 3.37 9.79
C LEU A 81 -11.70 4.60 10.17
N GLY A 82 -13.02 4.43 10.14
CA GLY A 82 -14.00 5.32 10.74
C GLY A 82 -14.44 6.49 9.88
N ARG A 83 -13.58 7.11 9.08
CA ARG A 83 -13.90 8.30 8.29
C ARG A 83 -13.19 8.34 6.94
N GLN A 84 -13.78 9.03 5.99
CA GLN A 84 -13.18 9.29 4.68
C GLN A 84 -11.79 9.94 4.83
N GLY A 85 -10.83 9.52 4.01
CA GLY A 85 -9.44 9.94 4.02
C GLY A 85 -8.55 9.15 4.98
N ALA A 86 -9.12 8.44 5.97
CA ALA A 86 -8.33 7.66 6.91
C ALA A 86 -7.61 6.47 6.25
N GLY A 87 -8.22 5.87 5.22
CA GLY A 87 -7.58 4.82 4.42
C GLY A 87 -6.33 5.33 3.70
N SER A 88 -6.46 6.47 3.01
CA SER A 88 -5.34 7.12 2.31
C SER A 88 -4.21 7.49 3.28
N ILE A 89 -4.53 8.08 4.43
CA ILE A 89 -3.55 8.41 5.47
C ILE A 89 -2.83 7.15 5.96
N MET A 90 -3.58 6.09 6.28
CA MET A 90 -3.00 4.85 6.78
C MET A 90 -2.11 4.18 5.72
N LYS A 91 -2.51 4.23 4.45
CA LYS A 91 -1.69 3.72 3.35
C LYS A 91 -0.37 4.47 3.22
N LEU A 92 -0.39 5.79 3.29
CA LEU A 92 0.82 6.61 3.24
C LEU A 92 1.73 6.33 4.44
N ALA A 93 1.17 6.19 5.65
CA ALA A 93 1.92 5.83 6.85
C ALA A 93 2.61 4.46 6.73
N ILE A 94 1.90 3.43 6.22
CA ILE A 94 2.47 2.10 5.98
C ILE A 94 3.57 2.18 4.92
N ASN A 95 3.36 2.92 3.83
CA ASN A 95 4.36 3.05 2.79
C ASN A 95 5.61 3.80 3.29
N ALA A 96 5.47 4.79 4.17
CA ALA A 96 6.61 5.43 4.83
C ALA A 96 7.48 4.43 5.61
N VAL A 97 6.85 3.51 6.37
CA VAL A 97 7.57 2.43 7.06
C VAL A 97 8.27 1.50 6.05
N ILE A 98 7.56 1.08 4.99
CA ILE A 98 8.12 0.17 3.97
C ILE A 98 9.34 0.80 3.28
N HIS A 99 9.26 2.09 2.89
CA HIS A 99 10.37 2.76 2.22
C HIS A 99 11.55 3.03 3.16
N GLY A 100 11.27 3.36 4.42
CA GLY A 100 12.30 3.46 5.47
C GLY A 100 13.02 2.13 5.71
N LEU A 101 12.29 1.03 5.77
CA LEU A 101 12.87 -0.32 5.91
C LEU A 101 13.73 -0.70 4.69
N ASN A 102 13.27 -0.41 3.46
CA ASN A 102 14.08 -0.65 2.26
C ASN A 102 15.40 0.11 2.32
N GLN A 103 15.37 1.39 2.67
CA GLN A 103 16.56 2.23 2.77
C GLN A 103 17.50 1.70 3.85
N SER A 104 17.00 1.45 5.05
CA SER A 104 17.80 0.95 6.16
C SER A 104 18.44 -0.42 5.87
N ALA A 105 17.69 -1.33 5.23
CA ALA A 105 18.22 -2.63 4.83
C ALA A 105 19.33 -2.49 3.79
N SER A 106 19.13 -1.63 2.77
CA SER A 106 20.15 -1.38 1.75
C SER A 106 21.42 -0.80 2.34
N GLU A 107 21.32 0.16 3.25
CA GLU A 107 22.49 0.75 3.93
C GLU A 107 23.21 -0.27 4.81
N ALA A 108 22.47 -1.08 5.57
CA ALA A 108 23.05 -2.12 6.42
C ALA A 108 23.78 -3.19 5.60
N LEU A 109 23.19 -3.65 4.49
CA LEU A 109 23.84 -4.62 3.60
C LEU A 109 25.08 -4.04 2.93
N ASN A 110 25.05 -2.79 2.47
CA ASN A 110 26.21 -2.11 1.92
C ASN A 110 27.33 -1.96 2.95
N LEU A 111 26.98 -1.64 4.21
CA LEU A 111 27.98 -1.59 5.30
C LEU A 111 28.62 -2.95 5.54
N ALA A 112 27.84 -4.03 5.57
CA ALA A 112 28.34 -5.38 5.75
C ALA A 112 29.28 -5.80 4.62
N VAL A 113 28.89 -5.54 3.36
CA VAL A 113 29.70 -5.85 2.18
C VAL A 113 30.98 -5.03 2.17
N ALA A 114 30.95 -3.74 2.52
CA ALA A 114 32.13 -2.90 2.66
C ALA A 114 33.08 -3.41 3.76
N GLY A 115 32.52 -4.06 4.79
CA GLY A 115 33.26 -4.77 5.84
C GLY A 115 33.81 -6.14 5.45
N GLY A 116 33.59 -6.59 4.20
CA GLY A 116 34.08 -7.87 3.67
C GLY A 116 33.16 -9.06 3.91
N ILE A 117 31.91 -8.85 4.31
CA ILE A 117 30.93 -9.92 4.46
C ILE A 117 30.23 -10.14 3.10
N ASP A 118 30.12 -11.39 2.69
CA ASP A 118 29.40 -11.75 1.45
C ASP A 118 27.92 -11.36 1.52
N LEU A 119 27.37 -10.80 0.43
CA LEU A 119 26.01 -10.25 0.42
C LEU A 119 24.93 -11.28 0.79
N PRO A 120 24.89 -12.51 0.25
CA PRO A 120 23.96 -13.54 0.69
C PRO A 120 24.06 -13.85 2.19
N LEU A 121 25.27 -13.96 2.73
CA LEU A 121 25.47 -14.21 4.16
C LEU A 121 25.04 -13.03 5.03
N ALA A 122 25.30 -11.80 4.59
CA ALA A 122 24.84 -10.59 5.27
C ALA A 122 23.31 -10.55 5.30
N TYR A 123 22.66 -10.94 4.20
CA TYR A 123 21.20 -11.00 4.12
C TYR A 123 20.63 -12.08 5.05
N ASP A 124 21.21 -13.27 5.10
CA ASP A 124 20.81 -14.35 6.01
C ASP A 124 20.87 -13.89 7.48
N ALA A 125 21.95 -13.20 7.85
CA ALA A 125 22.12 -12.65 9.19
C ALA A 125 21.06 -11.56 9.50
N LEU A 126 20.79 -10.66 8.55
CA LEU A 126 19.75 -9.64 8.68
C LEU A 126 18.38 -10.29 8.85
N GLU A 127 18.06 -11.29 8.02
CA GLU A 127 16.78 -11.99 8.05
C GLU A 127 16.56 -12.77 9.34
N ALA A 128 17.61 -13.36 9.91
CA ALA A 128 17.56 -14.06 11.20
C ALA A 128 17.52 -13.12 12.42
N SER A 129 17.77 -11.83 12.23
CA SER A 129 17.84 -10.86 13.32
C SER A 129 16.48 -10.32 13.73
N ALA A 130 16.43 -9.67 14.90
CA ALA A 130 15.25 -8.93 15.36
C ALA A 130 14.89 -7.70 14.48
N ALA A 131 15.79 -7.28 13.58
CA ALA A 131 15.53 -6.18 12.64
C ALA A 131 14.73 -6.63 11.41
N CYS A 132 14.53 -7.94 11.20
CA CYS A 132 13.81 -8.44 10.06
C CYS A 132 12.32 -8.11 10.17
N ALA A 133 11.80 -7.40 9.17
CA ALA A 133 10.36 -7.31 8.94
C ALA A 133 9.93 -8.34 7.89
N PRO A 134 8.67 -8.86 7.91
CA PRO A 134 8.18 -9.82 6.93
C PRO A 134 8.39 -9.36 5.48
N MET A 135 8.39 -8.05 5.24
CA MET A 135 8.66 -7.47 3.93
C MET A 135 10.05 -7.83 3.40
N LEU A 136 11.07 -7.87 4.24
CA LEU A 136 12.42 -8.24 3.82
C LEU A 136 12.45 -9.69 3.34
N SER A 137 11.86 -10.63 4.08
CA SER A 137 11.85 -12.05 3.71
C SER A 137 11.25 -12.30 2.32
N TYR A 138 10.07 -11.78 2.00
CA TYR A 138 9.47 -12.02 0.68
C TYR A 138 10.13 -11.21 -0.45
N ARG A 139 10.96 -10.21 -0.13
CA ARG A 139 11.72 -9.41 -1.09
C ARG A 139 13.18 -9.86 -1.26
N ARG A 140 13.58 -10.91 -0.59
CA ARG A 140 14.96 -11.40 -0.61
C ARG A 140 15.57 -11.42 -2.03
N ASN A 141 14.86 -11.96 -3.00
CA ASN A 141 15.34 -12.07 -4.37
C ASN A 141 15.54 -10.71 -5.06
N LEU A 142 14.78 -9.67 -4.68
CA LEU A 142 14.97 -8.33 -5.19
C LEU A 142 16.31 -7.70 -4.74
N TYR A 143 16.86 -8.15 -3.61
CA TYR A 143 18.17 -7.71 -3.11
C TYR A 143 19.34 -8.55 -3.61
N LEU A 144 19.12 -9.85 -3.83
CA LEU A 144 20.20 -10.79 -4.15
C LEU A 144 20.32 -11.10 -5.63
N ASP A 145 19.26 -10.93 -6.42
CA ASP A 145 19.20 -11.26 -7.85
C ASP A 145 18.26 -10.29 -8.60
N GLU A 146 18.55 -9.00 -8.48
CA GLU A 146 17.70 -7.93 -9.04
C GLU A 146 17.55 -8.03 -10.56
N ALA A 147 18.58 -8.50 -11.26
CA ALA A 147 18.61 -8.59 -12.72
C ALA A 147 17.54 -9.53 -13.29
N ASN A 148 17.11 -10.52 -12.51
CA ASN A 148 16.14 -11.54 -12.90
C ASN A 148 14.75 -11.31 -12.29
N GLN A 149 14.51 -10.15 -11.66
CA GLN A 149 13.24 -9.83 -11.03
C GLN A 149 12.44 -8.79 -11.83
N GLU A 150 11.12 -9.01 -11.91
CA GLU A 150 10.22 -8.00 -12.45
C GLU A 150 10.04 -6.82 -11.47
N VAL A 151 10.05 -5.61 -12.01
CA VAL A 151 9.79 -4.41 -11.21
C VAL A 151 8.31 -4.35 -10.85
N SER A 152 7.97 -4.65 -9.62
CA SER A 152 6.59 -4.59 -9.10
C SER A 152 6.22 -3.22 -8.53
N PHE A 153 7.21 -2.39 -8.16
CA PHE A 153 7.02 -1.06 -7.60
C PHE A 153 8.23 -0.18 -7.91
N THR A 154 8.03 0.92 -8.64
CA THR A 154 9.13 1.79 -9.06
C THR A 154 9.52 2.81 -8.01
N VAL A 155 10.76 3.32 -8.08
CA VAL A 155 11.24 4.43 -7.23
C VAL A 155 10.36 5.68 -7.42
N ALA A 156 9.87 5.94 -8.64
CA ALA A 156 8.97 7.06 -8.90
C ALA A 156 7.62 6.94 -8.13
N LEU A 157 7.10 5.73 -7.96
CA LEU A 157 5.91 5.50 -7.14
C LEU A 157 6.21 5.68 -5.64
N ALA A 158 7.39 5.28 -5.18
CA ALA A 158 7.82 5.51 -3.80
C ALA A 158 7.97 7.01 -3.52
N GLU A 159 8.63 7.74 -4.42
CA GLU A 159 8.77 9.21 -4.34
C GLU A 159 7.39 9.88 -4.29
N LYS A 160 6.48 9.51 -5.19
CA LYS A 160 5.11 10.02 -5.19
C LYS A 160 4.43 9.80 -3.83
N ASP A 161 4.50 8.60 -3.26
CA ASP A 161 3.86 8.30 -1.98
C ASP A 161 4.47 9.10 -0.83
N MET A 162 5.80 9.26 -0.81
CA MET A 162 6.47 10.07 0.22
C MET A 162 6.16 11.55 0.08
N ARG A 163 6.08 12.07 -1.15
CA ARG A 163 5.66 13.45 -1.39
C ARG A 163 4.22 13.68 -0.90
N LEU A 164 3.28 12.77 -1.20
CA LEU A 164 1.92 12.85 -0.68
C LEU A 164 1.87 12.79 0.86
N ALA A 165 2.77 12.05 1.50
CA ALA A 165 2.87 11.99 2.95
C ALA A 165 3.37 13.31 3.57
N THR A 166 4.19 14.08 2.86
CA THR A 166 4.66 15.40 3.35
C THR A 166 3.61 16.51 3.19
N GLU A 167 2.53 16.27 2.47
CA GLU A 167 1.41 17.20 2.30
C GLU A 167 0.36 17.07 3.42
N LEU A 168 0.52 16.12 4.36
CA LEU A 168 -0.36 15.88 5.51
C LEU A 168 0.02 16.73 6.72
#